data_36418253fcdef69b5eda292038aaf8cd
#
_entry.id   36418253fcdef69b5eda292038aaf8cd
#
_cell.length_a   1.000
_cell.length_b   1.000
_cell.length_c   1.000
_cell.angle_alpha   90.00
_cell.angle_beta   90.00
_cell.angle_gamma   90.00
#
_symmetry.space_group_name_H-M   'P 1'
#
loop_
_entity.id
_entity.type
_entity.pdbx_description
1 polymer ?
#
loop_
_entity_poly.entity_id
_entity_poly.type
_entity_poly.pdbx_seq_one_letter_code
_entity_poly.pdbx_strand_id
1 'polypeptide(L)'
;MQVNCSEYANNPELLTANLFGHVKGAFTGAEKDNEGLIALADNGVLFLDEVHELKAECQEKLFLFMDQGIYHRVGDNEKWYKSNVRIVFATTENPDKVLLKTLMRRIPMTITIPSLEQRGTQERIELLYDIFSREEKRLNCQIKMSSKVYNALLQSKMPGNIGQLKSSVQSCCINSLFDKVNDELVIHLDSLPKDLLQQVYANQKTVLDDDEYIYVDDLQGYYNCLLYT
;
A
#
# COMPACT_ATOMS: atom_id res chain seq x y z
N MET A 1 0.26 -8.63 14.63
CA MET A 1 1.35 -9.28 13.84
C MET A 1 1.07 -9.09 12.37
N GLN A 2 2.09 -9.11 11.51
CA GLN A 2 1.93 -8.96 10.04
C GLN A 2 2.81 -9.98 9.32
N VAL A 3 2.29 -10.51 8.21
CA VAL A 3 3.00 -11.40 7.29
C VAL A 3 2.68 -11.01 5.86
N ASN A 4 3.68 -10.95 5.02
CA ASN A 4 3.49 -10.86 3.58
C ASN A 4 3.61 -12.28 2.98
N CYS A 5 2.51 -12.80 2.43
CA CYS A 5 2.46 -14.15 1.87
C CYS A 5 3.37 -14.31 0.64
N SER A 6 3.65 -13.23 -0.10
CA SER A 6 4.52 -13.29 -1.29
C SER A 6 5.98 -13.65 -0.96
N GLU A 7 6.44 -13.40 0.27
CA GLU A 7 7.78 -13.83 0.72
C GLU A 7 7.92 -15.36 0.70
N TYR A 8 6.81 -16.07 0.72
CA TYR A 8 6.74 -17.54 0.73
C TYR A 8 6.23 -18.15 -0.58
N ALA A 9 6.10 -17.36 -1.64
CA ALA A 9 5.57 -17.84 -2.94
C ALA A 9 6.30 -19.09 -3.45
N ASN A 10 7.62 -19.18 -3.23
CA ASN A 10 8.45 -20.33 -3.61
C ASN A 10 8.42 -21.49 -2.60
N ASN A 11 7.85 -21.29 -1.40
CA ASN A 11 7.77 -22.33 -0.36
C ASN A 11 6.47 -22.19 0.46
N PRO A 12 5.32 -22.51 -0.13
CA PRO A 12 4.02 -22.32 0.51
C PRO A 12 3.80 -23.25 1.73
N GLU A 13 4.51 -24.38 1.81
CA GLU A 13 4.48 -25.26 2.98
C GLU A 13 5.11 -24.57 4.20
N LEU A 14 6.18 -23.81 3.99
CA LEU A 14 6.81 -23.01 5.03
C LEU A 14 5.86 -21.92 5.55
N LEU A 15 5.09 -21.28 4.67
CA LEU A 15 4.06 -20.32 5.08
C LEU A 15 3.02 -20.99 5.99
N THR A 16 2.54 -22.16 5.60
CA THR A 16 1.58 -22.94 6.40
C THR A 16 2.17 -23.30 7.77
N ALA A 17 3.42 -23.73 7.80
CA ALA A 17 4.13 -24.07 9.05
C ALA A 17 4.38 -22.83 9.93
N ASN A 18 4.62 -21.67 9.34
CA ASN A 18 4.76 -20.41 10.08
C ASN A 18 3.43 -19.90 10.66
N LEU A 19 2.34 -20.05 9.90
CA LEU A 19 1.02 -19.64 10.37
C LEU A 19 0.49 -20.51 11.49
N PHE A 20 0.46 -21.83 11.28
CA PHE A 20 -0.15 -22.79 12.19
C PHE A 20 0.80 -23.39 13.22
N GLY A 21 2.12 -23.16 13.06
CA GLY A 21 3.14 -23.84 13.81
C GLY A 21 3.42 -25.24 13.30
N HIS A 22 4.46 -25.87 13.85
CA HIS A 22 4.85 -27.24 13.50
C HIS A 22 5.48 -27.93 14.72
N VAL A 23 5.41 -29.25 14.72
CA VAL A 23 6.14 -30.07 15.68
C VAL A 23 7.50 -30.48 15.12
N LYS A 24 8.45 -30.79 16.00
CA LYS A 24 9.76 -31.30 15.61
C LYS A 24 9.61 -32.51 14.68
N GLY A 25 10.37 -32.50 13.58
CA GLY A 25 10.34 -33.56 12.58
C GLY A 25 9.20 -33.49 11.57
N ALA A 26 8.36 -32.45 11.60
CA ALA A 26 7.23 -32.30 10.66
C ALA A 26 7.67 -32.20 9.19
N PHE A 27 8.86 -31.68 8.93
CA PHE A 27 9.47 -31.57 7.60
C PHE A 27 11.00 -31.48 7.73
N THR A 28 11.72 -31.59 6.63
CA THR A 28 13.20 -31.44 6.61
C THR A 28 13.61 -30.05 7.11
N GLY A 29 14.35 -30.01 8.22
CA GLY A 29 14.77 -28.76 8.89
C GLY A 29 13.90 -28.35 10.09
N ALA A 30 12.82 -29.06 10.40
CA ALA A 30 12.02 -28.85 11.62
C ALA A 30 12.74 -29.43 12.85
N GLU A 31 13.79 -28.76 13.32
CA GLU A 31 14.64 -29.26 14.44
C GLU A 31 13.96 -29.12 15.81
N LYS A 32 13.00 -28.23 15.96
CA LYS A 32 12.26 -27.94 17.21
C LYS A 32 10.80 -27.62 16.90
N ASP A 33 9.98 -27.65 17.94
CA ASP A 33 8.60 -27.18 17.86
C ASP A 33 8.54 -25.66 17.62
N ASN A 34 7.54 -25.22 16.85
CA ASN A 34 7.19 -23.82 16.64
C ASN A 34 5.70 -23.63 16.91
N GLU A 35 5.34 -22.61 17.66
CA GLU A 35 3.95 -22.34 18.03
C GLU A 35 3.11 -21.80 16.88
N GLY A 36 3.73 -21.09 15.94
CA GLY A 36 3.06 -20.43 14.82
C GLY A 36 2.46 -19.07 15.16
N LEU A 37 2.22 -18.29 14.11
CA LEU A 37 1.78 -16.91 14.25
C LEU A 37 0.35 -16.78 14.78
N ILE A 38 -0.51 -17.76 14.50
CA ILE A 38 -1.88 -17.81 15.03
C ILE A 38 -1.88 -17.91 16.56
N ALA A 39 -0.97 -18.71 17.13
CA ALA A 39 -0.81 -18.79 18.58
C ALA A 39 -0.20 -17.51 19.16
N LEU A 40 0.84 -17.00 18.52
CA LEU A 40 1.55 -15.79 18.96
C LEU A 40 0.70 -14.52 18.87
N ALA A 41 -0.30 -14.50 17.99
CA ALA A 41 -1.26 -13.40 17.83
C ALA A 41 -2.53 -13.57 18.66
N ASP A 42 -2.58 -14.56 19.56
CA ASP A 42 -3.78 -14.84 20.36
C ASP A 42 -4.31 -13.59 21.08
N ASN A 43 -5.63 -13.39 21.05
CA ASN A 43 -6.33 -12.20 21.51
C ASN A 43 -5.90 -10.88 20.82
N GLY A 44 -5.23 -10.96 19.68
CA GLY A 44 -4.75 -9.83 18.90
C GLY A 44 -5.26 -9.83 17.45
N VAL A 45 -4.45 -9.25 16.58
CA VAL A 45 -4.72 -9.15 15.14
C VAL A 45 -3.54 -9.74 14.37
N LEU A 46 -3.87 -10.61 13.40
CA LEU A 46 -2.94 -11.14 12.40
C LEU A 46 -3.31 -10.54 11.03
N PHE A 47 -2.42 -9.73 10.48
CA PHE A 47 -2.57 -9.14 9.15
C PHE A 47 -1.79 -10.01 8.14
N LEU A 48 -2.51 -10.54 7.16
CA LEU A 48 -1.96 -11.34 6.06
C LEU A 48 -2.06 -10.52 4.77
N ASP A 49 -0.90 -10.14 4.24
CA ASP A 49 -0.78 -9.39 2.99
C ASP A 49 -0.55 -10.33 1.82
N GLU A 50 -0.97 -9.91 0.62
CA GLU A 50 -0.85 -10.68 -0.63
C GLU A 50 -1.39 -12.12 -0.51
N VAL A 51 -2.60 -12.23 0.05
CA VAL A 51 -3.21 -13.55 0.36
C VAL A 51 -3.56 -14.37 -0.87
N HIS A 52 -3.47 -13.82 -2.07
CA HIS A 52 -3.58 -14.58 -3.32
C HIS A 52 -2.46 -15.61 -3.49
N GLU A 53 -1.33 -15.47 -2.77
CA GLU A 53 -0.25 -16.44 -2.74
C GLU A 53 -0.54 -17.66 -1.83
N LEU A 54 -1.63 -17.62 -1.05
CA LEU A 54 -2.03 -18.76 -0.22
C LEU A 54 -2.50 -19.95 -1.07
N LYS A 55 -1.84 -21.08 -0.93
CA LYS A 55 -2.29 -22.33 -1.56
C LYS A 55 -3.63 -22.80 -0.97
N ALA A 56 -4.40 -23.55 -1.76
CA ALA A 56 -5.71 -24.04 -1.38
C ALA A 56 -5.71 -24.76 -0.02
N GLU A 57 -4.70 -25.59 0.24
CA GLU A 57 -4.56 -26.31 1.51
C GLU A 57 -4.44 -25.36 2.71
N CYS A 58 -3.66 -24.29 2.58
CA CYS A 58 -3.53 -23.28 3.64
C CYS A 58 -4.85 -22.51 3.85
N GLN A 59 -5.56 -22.21 2.76
CA GLN A 59 -6.86 -21.55 2.81
C GLN A 59 -7.92 -22.45 3.49
N GLU A 60 -7.89 -23.78 3.27
CA GLU A 60 -8.78 -24.73 3.95
C GLU A 60 -8.50 -24.80 5.45
N LYS A 61 -7.23 -24.80 5.86
CA LYS A 61 -6.85 -24.75 7.29
C LYS A 61 -7.30 -23.43 7.93
N LEU A 62 -7.15 -22.31 7.24
CA LEU A 62 -7.64 -21.01 7.70
C LEU A 62 -9.17 -21.00 7.82
N PHE A 63 -9.89 -21.58 6.86
CA PHE A 63 -11.33 -21.74 6.95
C PHE A 63 -11.76 -22.48 8.21
N LEU A 64 -11.15 -23.64 8.49
CA LEU A 64 -11.46 -24.43 9.71
C LEU A 64 -11.17 -23.63 10.97
N PHE A 65 -10.05 -22.96 11.01
CA PHE A 65 -9.66 -22.10 12.13
C PHE A 65 -10.66 -20.94 12.34
N MET A 66 -11.05 -20.24 11.28
CA MET A 66 -12.01 -19.12 11.37
C MET A 66 -13.42 -19.59 11.78
N ASP A 67 -13.77 -20.83 11.45
CA ASP A 67 -15.07 -21.40 11.79
C ASP A 67 -15.15 -21.84 13.26
N GLN A 68 -14.10 -22.45 13.78
CA GLN A 68 -14.11 -23.16 15.08
C GLN A 68 -13.12 -22.57 16.11
N GLY A 69 -12.21 -21.71 15.70
CA GLY A 69 -11.16 -21.16 16.57
C GLY A 69 -10.08 -22.18 16.96
N ILE A 70 -10.06 -23.35 16.28
CA ILE A 70 -9.13 -24.44 16.56
C ILE A 70 -8.35 -24.83 15.31
N TYR A 71 -7.18 -25.41 15.51
CA TYR A 71 -6.29 -25.84 14.42
C TYR A 71 -5.32 -26.93 14.89
N HIS A 72 -4.67 -27.60 13.94
CA HIS A 72 -3.54 -28.49 14.17
C HIS A 72 -2.23 -27.82 13.74
N ARG A 73 -1.14 -28.07 14.48
CA ARG A 73 0.21 -27.79 13.99
C ARG A 73 0.58 -28.73 12.86
N VAL A 74 1.47 -28.31 11.98
CA VAL A 74 1.98 -29.17 10.91
C VAL A 74 2.74 -30.33 11.53
N GLY A 75 2.41 -31.54 11.11
CA GLY A 75 2.96 -32.78 11.64
C GLY A 75 2.31 -33.31 12.93
N ASP A 76 1.28 -32.62 13.45
CA ASP A 76 0.51 -33.07 14.62
C ASP A 76 -0.98 -33.07 14.28
N ASN A 77 -1.53 -34.26 14.03
CA ASN A 77 -2.95 -34.41 13.71
C ASN A 77 -3.80 -34.88 14.92
N GLU A 78 -3.18 -35.08 16.07
CA GLU A 78 -3.87 -35.58 17.26
C GLU A 78 -4.30 -34.45 18.19
N LYS A 79 -3.44 -33.42 18.33
CA LYS A 79 -3.66 -32.33 19.28
C LYS A 79 -4.30 -31.10 18.64
N TRP A 80 -5.43 -30.70 19.17
CA TRP A 80 -6.09 -29.45 18.84
C TRP A 80 -5.50 -28.29 19.65
N TYR A 81 -5.19 -27.20 18.94
CA TYR A 81 -4.78 -25.92 19.52
C TYR A 81 -5.91 -24.92 19.34
N LYS A 82 -6.04 -23.98 20.23
CA LYS A 82 -7.07 -22.95 20.21
C LYS A 82 -6.44 -21.56 20.24
N SER A 83 -6.99 -20.63 19.48
CA SER A 83 -6.62 -19.22 19.52
C SER A 83 -7.84 -18.35 19.20
N ASN A 84 -7.84 -17.11 19.75
CA ASN A 84 -8.84 -16.10 19.51
C ASN A 84 -8.16 -14.90 18.82
N VAL A 85 -7.76 -15.06 17.55
CA VAL A 85 -7.11 -14.01 16.76
C VAL A 85 -8.08 -13.46 15.73
N ARG A 86 -8.07 -12.14 15.53
CA ARG A 86 -8.75 -11.49 14.41
C ARG A 86 -7.82 -11.50 13.20
N ILE A 87 -8.27 -12.08 12.09
CA ILE A 87 -7.50 -12.10 10.86
C ILE A 87 -7.97 -10.97 9.94
N VAL A 88 -7.02 -10.24 9.37
CA VAL A 88 -7.23 -9.26 8.32
C VAL A 88 -6.47 -9.72 7.09
N PHE A 89 -7.18 -9.87 5.97
CA PHE A 89 -6.63 -10.26 4.69
C PHE A 89 -6.45 -9.03 3.80
N ALA A 90 -5.34 -8.95 3.08
CA ALA A 90 -5.14 -7.95 2.04
C ALA A 90 -4.67 -8.64 0.74
N THR A 91 -5.12 -8.13 -0.39
CA THR A 91 -4.72 -8.61 -1.71
C THR A 91 -4.84 -7.50 -2.74
N THR A 92 -3.96 -7.52 -3.74
CA THR A 92 -4.04 -6.67 -4.94
C THR A 92 -4.91 -7.30 -6.04
N GLU A 93 -5.23 -8.58 -5.90
CA GLU A 93 -6.05 -9.34 -6.85
C GLU A 93 -7.53 -9.36 -6.46
N ASN A 94 -8.39 -9.74 -7.41
CA ASN A 94 -9.81 -9.93 -7.13
C ASN A 94 -10.00 -11.13 -6.18
N PRO A 95 -10.47 -10.92 -4.92
CA PRO A 95 -10.58 -11.98 -3.93
C PRO A 95 -11.51 -13.13 -4.36
N ASP A 96 -12.55 -12.87 -5.13
CA ASP A 96 -13.47 -13.91 -5.62
C ASP A 96 -12.82 -14.88 -6.62
N LYS A 97 -11.69 -14.49 -7.23
CA LYS A 97 -10.95 -15.32 -8.18
C LYS A 97 -9.81 -16.10 -7.53
N VAL A 98 -9.23 -15.58 -6.47
CA VAL A 98 -7.99 -16.11 -5.86
C VAL A 98 -8.23 -16.84 -4.54
N LEU A 99 -9.31 -16.53 -3.83
CA LEU A 99 -9.66 -17.20 -2.59
C LEU A 99 -10.75 -18.25 -2.81
N LEU A 100 -10.67 -19.32 -2.03
CA LEU A 100 -11.71 -20.36 -2.04
C LEU A 100 -13.04 -19.77 -1.58
N LYS A 101 -14.13 -20.16 -2.24
CA LYS A 101 -15.50 -19.72 -1.89
C LYS A 101 -15.87 -20.07 -0.44
N THR A 102 -15.33 -21.15 0.09
CA THR A 102 -15.50 -21.56 1.49
C THR A 102 -14.90 -20.56 2.45
N LEU A 103 -13.67 -20.10 2.18
CA LEU A 103 -12.97 -19.07 2.96
C LEU A 103 -13.68 -17.71 2.84
N MET A 104 -14.04 -17.30 1.62
CA MET A 104 -14.75 -16.04 1.38
C MET A 104 -16.06 -15.91 2.16
N ARG A 105 -16.80 -17.01 2.36
CA ARG A 105 -18.03 -17.02 3.17
C ARG A 105 -17.80 -16.74 4.65
N ARG A 106 -16.57 -16.84 5.15
CA ARG A 106 -16.18 -16.57 6.55
C ARG A 106 -15.62 -15.17 6.73
N ILE A 107 -15.40 -14.43 5.65
CA ILE A 107 -14.97 -13.04 5.69
C ILE A 107 -16.20 -12.14 5.70
N PRO A 108 -16.56 -11.55 6.85
CA PRO A 108 -17.85 -10.85 7.01
C PRO A 108 -17.87 -9.49 6.31
N MET A 109 -16.70 -8.91 6.03
CA MET A 109 -16.58 -7.57 5.44
C MET A 109 -15.41 -7.51 4.48
N THR A 110 -15.68 -7.00 3.28
CA THR A 110 -14.67 -6.68 2.27
C THR A 110 -14.67 -5.18 2.01
N ILE A 111 -13.48 -4.59 2.04
CA ILE A 111 -13.27 -3.16 1.76
C ILE A 111 -12.41 -3.07 0.50
N THR A 112 -12.94 -2.41 -0.52
CA THR A 112 -12.17 -2.09 -1.73
C THR A 112 -11.59 -0.69 -1.61
N ILE A 113 -10.26 -0.59 -1.68
CA ILE A 113 -9.57 0.71 -1.72
C ILE A 113 -9.48 1.13 -3.18
N PRO A 114 -10.10 2.27 -3.58
CA PRO A 114 -10.08 2.72 -4.96
C PRO A 114 -8.65 3.09 -5.40
N SER A 115 -8.34 2.84 -6.67
CA SER A 115 -7.09 3.30 -7.28
C SER A 115 -7.06 4.83 -7.33
N LEU A 116 -5.87 5.42 -7.52
CA LEU A 116 -5.71 6.87 -7.63
C LEU A 116 -6.55 7.43 -8.80
N GLU A 117 -6.68 6.68 -9.90
CA GLU A 117 -7.48 7.09 -11.06
C GLU A 117 -8.99 7.13 -10.78
N GLN A 118 -9.46 6.30 -9.86
CA GLN A 118 -10.87 6.23 -9.46
C GLN A 118 -11.24 7.29 -8.40
N ARG A 119 -10.24 7.96 -7.84
CA ARG A 119 -10.46 9.00 -6.82
C ARG A 119 -10.82 10.32 -7.48
N GLY A 120 -11.73 11.05 -6.85
CA GLY A 120 -12.08 12.41 -7.27
C GLY A 120 -10.91 13.38 -7.16
N THR A 121 -10.97 14.49 -7.92
CA THR A 121 -9.91 15.50 -7.94
C THR A 121 -9.62 16.06 -6.54
N GLN A 122 -10.66 16.32 -5.76
CA GLN A 122 -10.53 16.83 -4.39
C GLN A 122 -9.70 15.87 -3.51
N GLU A 123 -9.99 14.59 -3.56
CA GLU A 123 -9.24 13.59 -2.79
C GLU A 123 -7.78 13.48 -3.24
N ARG A 124 -7.51 13.65 -4.54
CA ARG A 124 -6.15 13.69 -5.06
C ARG A 124 -5.38 14.94 -4.58
N ILE A 125 -6.04 16.06 -4.45
CA ILE A 125 -5.46 17.30 -3.88
C ILE A 125 -5.09 17.10 -2.41
N GLU A 126 -5.98 16.50 -1.63
CA GLU A 126 -5.74 16.20 -0.22
C GLU A 126 -4.55 15.23 -0.04
N LEU A 127 -4.44 14.23 -0.92
CA LEU A 127 -3.30 13.32 -0.94
C LEU A 127 -1.99 14.04 -1.28
N LEU A 128 -2.00 14.92 -2.29
CA LEU A 128 -0.83 15.71 -2.65
C LEU A 128 -0.40 16.61 -1.50
N TYR A 129 -1.34 17.32 -0.88
CA TYR A 129 -1.09 18.13 0.29
C TYR A 129 -0.43 17.34 1.42
N ASP A 130 -0.98 16.17 1.75
CA ASP A 130 -0.48 15.30 2.81
C ASP A 130 0.95 14.81 2.52
N ILE A 131 1.23 14.44 1.25
CA ILE A 131 2.56 13.97 0.85
C ILE A 131 3.57 15.12 0.92
N PHE A 132 3.26 16.29 0.35
CA PHE A 132 4.15 17.45 0.38
C PHE A 132 4.38 17.96 1.79
N SER A 133 3.35 18.06 2.63
CA SER A 133 3.50 18.49 4.04
C SER A 133 4.44 17.56 4.85
N ARG A 134 4.45 16.26 4.52
CA ARG A 134 5.42 15.32 5.11
C ARG A 134 6.84 15.57 4.60
N GLU A 135 7.00 15.91 3.33
CA GLU A 135 8.31 16.24 2.77
C GLU A 135 8.83 17.58 3.31
N GLU A 136 7.99 18.60 3.50
CA GLU A 136 8.36 19.87 4.17
C GLU A 136 8.93 19.62 5.57
N LYS A 137 8.22 18.81 6.37
CA LYS A 137 8.69 18.42 7.72
C LYS A 137 10.01 17.65 7.66
N ARG A 138 10.17 16.73 6.68
CA ARG A 138 11.37 15.92 6.51
C ARG A 138 12.59 16.77 6.09
N LEU A 139 12.37 17.74 5.20
CA LEU A 139 13.43 18.59 4.63
C LEU A 139 13.67 19.86 5.46
N ASN A 140 12.80 20.14 6.42
CA ASN A 140 12.78 21.34 7.22
C ASN A 140 12.85 22.61 6.36
N CYS A 141 11.91 22.72 5.40
CA CYS A 141 11.77 23.88 4.50
C CYS A 141 10.33 23.98 3.99
N GLN A 142 9.96 25.18 3.56
CA GLN A 142 8.73 25.40 2.82
C GLN A 142 8.91 24.96 1.36
N ILE A 143 7.88 24.36 0.79
CA ILE A 143 7.90 23.94 -0.61
C ILE A 143 6.91 24.78 -1.39
N LYS A 144 7.39 25.33 -2.51
CA LYS A 144 6.54 25.95 -3.53
C LYS A 144 6.81 25.33 -4.88
N MET A 145 5.81 25.26 -5.73
CA MET A 145 5.90 24.63 -7.04
C MET A 145 5.22 25.47 -8.10
N SER A 146 5.66 25.35 -9.36
CA SER A 146 4.95 25.99 -10.45
C SER A 146 3.58 25.33 -10.67
N SER A 147 2.61 26.11 -11.16
CA SER A 147 1.27 25.61 -11.48
C SER A 147 1.29 24.43 -12.47
N LYS A 148 2.27 24.38 -13.36
CA LYS A 148 2.51 23.24 -14.28
C LYS A 148 2.88 21.97 -13.54
N VAL A 149 3.74 22.03 -12.54
CA VAL A 149 4.09 20.86 -11.70
C VAL A 149 2.88 20.37 -10.94
N TYR A 150 2.13 21.27 -10.32
CA TYR A 150 0.90 20.93 -9.61
C TYR A 150 -0.09 20.21 -10.52
N ASN A 151 -0.40 20.77 -11.67
CA ASN A 151 -1.31 20.18 -12.64
C ASN A 151 -0.80 18.83 -13.19
N ALA A 152 0.50 18.72 -13.44
CA ALA A 152 1.12 17.46 -13.86
C ALA A 152 0.92 16.34 -12.83
N LEU A 153 1.18 16.62 -11.56
CA LEU A 153 0.99 15.64 -10.47
C LEU A 153 -0.48 15.31 -10.25
N LEU A 154 -1.37 16.28 -10.43
CA LEU A 154 -2.81 16.12 -10.23
C LEU A 154 -3.48 15.31 -11.35
N GLN A 155 -3.08 15.52 -12.62
CA GLN A 155 -3.78 15.00 -13.78
C GLN A 155 -3.11 13.79 -14.43
N SER A 156 -1.82 13.55 -14.17
CA SER A 156 -1.09 12.44 -14.79
C SER A 156 -1.63 11.08 -14.36
N LYS A 157 -1.55 10.13 -15.29
CA LYS A 157 -1.83 8.73 -15.01
C LYS A 157 -0.70 8.14 -14.19
N MET A 158 -1.06 7.46 -13.13
CA MET A 158 -0.11 6.85 -12.20
C MET A 158 -0.48 5.37 -11.94
N PRO A 159 -0.06 4.46 -12.81
CA PRO A 159 -0.37 3.03 -12.67
C PRO A 159 0.14 2.42 -11.36
N GLY A 160 1.22 2.98 -10.78
CA GLY A 160 1.72 2.60 -9.46
C GLY A 160 0.97 3.26 -8.29
N ASN A 161 -0.21 3.85 -8.56
CA ASN A 161 -1.10 4.40 -7.55
C ASN A 161 -0.45 5.45 -6.63
N ILE A 162 -0.87 5.49 -5.36
CA ILE A 162 -0.36 6.41 -4.33
C ILE A 162 1.15 6.20 -4.10
N GLY A 163 1.65 4.97 -4.26
CA GLY A 163 3.08 4.68 -4.18
C GLY A 163 3.88 5.46 -5.23
N GLN A 164 3.42 5.47 -6.48
CA GLN A 164 4.05 6.24 -7.57
C GLN A 164 3.91 7.75 -7.32
N LEU A 165 2.73 8.22 -6.92
CA LEU A 165 2.54 9.63 -6.58
C LEU A 165 3.53 10.10 -5.52
N LYS A 166 3.65 9.34 -4.42
CA LYS A 166 4.62 9.62 -3.35
C LYS A 166 6.06 9.64 -3.85
N SER A 167 6.46 8.63 -4.63
CA SER A 167 7.80 8.57 -5.19
C SER A 167 8.08 9.71 -6.16
N SER A 168 7.07 10.13 -6.93
CA SER A 168 7.19 11.27 -7.85
C SER A 168 7.40 12.58 -7.09
N VAL A 169 6.61 12.83 -6.05
CA VAL A 169 6.81 14.01 -5.18
C VAL A 169 8.19 14.01 -4.54
N GLN A 170 8.62 12.86 -4.01
CA GLN A 170 9.96 12.74 -3.42
C GLN A 170 11.07 13.00 -4.43
N SER A 171 10.93 12.49 -5.66
CA SER A 171 11.88 12.75 -6.74
C SER A 171 11.92 14.23 -7.12
N CYS A 172 10.77 14.91 -7.21
CA CYS A 172 10.72 16.35 -7.43
C CYS A 172 11.49 17.12 -6.35
N CYS A 173 11.23 16.80 -5.08
CA CYS A 173 11.93 17.44 -3.98
C CYS A 173 13.44 17.20 -4.02
N ILE A 174 13.89 15.96 -4.31
CA ILE A 174 15.31 15.63 -4.40
C ILE A 174 15.97 16.35 -5.57
N ASN A 175 15.34 16.37 -6.75
CA ASN A 175 15.88 17.04 -7.94
C ASN A 175 16.01 18.55 -7.74
N SER A 176 15.15 19.15 -6.93
CA SER A 176 15.16 20.59 -6.64
C SER A 176 16.03 20.99 -5.43
N LEU A 177 16.68 20.05 -4.73
CA LEU A 177 17.47 20.37 -3.53
C LEU A 177 18.60 21.40 -3.78
N PHE A 178 19.14 21.45 -4.98
CA PHE A 178 20.17 22.41 -5.36
C PHE A 178 19.62 23.83 -5.53
N ASP A 179 18.29 23.97 -5.70
CA ASP A 179 17.58 25.24 -5.87
C ASP A 179 17.00 25.75 -4.54
N LYS A 180 17.35 25.11 -3.42
CA LYS A 180 16.93 25.53 -2.07
C LYS A 180 17.61 26.84 -1.68
N VAL A 181 16.81 27.88 -1.41
CA VAL A 181 17.27 29.21 -0.97
C VAL A 181 16.47 29.62 0.26
N ASN A 182 17.16 30.03 1.33
CA ASN A 182 16.56 30.60 2.55
C ASN A 182 15.40 29.75 3.14
N ASP A 183 15.61 28.42 3.27
CA ASP A 183 14.60 27.48 3.76
C ASP A 183 13.34 27.34 2.89
N GLU A 184 13.39 27.84 1.65
CA GLU A 184 12.41 27.57 0.61
C GLU A 184 12.98 26.61 -0.45
N LEU A 185 12.18 25.61 -0.85
CA LEU A 185 12.46 24.69 -1.95
C LEU A 185 11.51 25.01 -3.10
N VAL A 186 12.06 25.37 -4.26
CA VAL A 186 11.27 25.68 -5.46
C VAL A 186 11.29 24.49 -6.40
N ILE A 187 10.10 23.95 -6.73
CA ILE A 187 9.97 22.83 -7.68
C ILE A 187 9.55 23.38 -9.04
N HIS A 188 10.45 23.24 -10.00
CA HIS A 188 10.24 23.57 -11.40
C HIS A 188 9.81 22.37 -12.23
N LEU A 189 9.34 22.60 -13.45
CA LEU A 189 8.83 21.55 -14.35
C LEU A 189 9.88 20.48 -14.66
N ASP A 190 11.13 20.85 -14.82
CA ASP A 190 12.27 19.98 -15.11
C ASP A 190 12.64 19.04 -13.95
N SER A 191 12.16 19.37 -12.74
CA SER A 191 12.33 18.51 -11.56
C SER A 191 11.41 17.29 -11.57
N LEU A 192 10.40 17.24 -12.46
CA LEU A 192 9.49 16.10 -12.59
C LEU A 192 10.22 14.84 -13.09
N PRO A 193 9.81 13.65 -12.66
CA PRO A 193 10.23 12.40 -13.27
C PRO A 193 9.96 12.35 -14.77
N LYS A 194 10.83 11.68 -15.52
CA LYS A 194 10.79 11.67 -17.00
C LYS A 194 9.47 11.18 -17.58
N ASP A 195 8.85 10.20 -16.94
CA ASP A 195 7.55 9.64 -17.34
C ASP A 195 6.41 10.68 -17.21
N LEU A 196 6.42 11.50 -16.18
CA LEU A 196 5.48 12.59 -15.99
C LEU A 196 5.75 13.75 -16.96
N LEU A 197 7.01 14.12 -17.17
CA LEU A 197 7.39 15.11 -18.18
C LEU A 197 6.90 14.72 -19.58
N GLN A 198 7.04 13.46 -19.97
CA GLN A 198 6.54 12.96 -21.25
C GLN A 198 5.02 13.10 -21.36
N GLN A 199 4.28 12.82 -20.28
CA GLN A 199 2.82 13.00 -20.26
C GLN A 199 2.43 14.48 -20.39
N VAL A 200 3.15 15.38 -19.73
CA VAL A 200 2.93 16.83 -19.85
C VAL A 200 3.13 17.30 -21.29
N TYR A 201 4.24 16.91 -21.93
CA TYR A 201 4.52 17.29 -23.32
C TYR A 201 3.56 16.66 -24.33
N ALA A 202 3.07 15.45 -24.08
CA ALA A 202 2.09 14.80 -24.94
C ALA A 202 0.71 15.45 -24.87
N ASN A 203 0.36 16.03 -23.72
CA ASN A 203 -0.96 16.63 -23.45
C ASN A 203 -1.02 18.14 -23.74
N GLN A 204 -0.11 18.74 -24.52
CA GLN A 204 0.08 20.16 -24.79
C GLN A 204 -1.19 20.91 -25.29
N LYS A 205 -2.28 20.87 -24.54
CA LYS A 205 -3.49 21.71 -24.78
C LYS A 205 -3.67 22.86 -23.78
N THR A 206 -2.84 22.97 -22.78
CA THR A 206 -2.93 24.05 -21.78
C THR A 206 -1.61 24.79 -21.69
N VAL A 207 -1.54 25.91 -22.40
CA VAL A 207 -0.59 27.00 -22.15
C VAL A 207 -1.06 27.66 -20.85
N LEU A 208 -0.59 27.17 -19.72
CA LEU A 208 -0.67 27.91 -18.47
C LEU A 208 0.59 28.77 -18.38
N ASP A 209 0.45 30.05 -18.02
CA ASP A 209 1.56 30.95 -17.81
C ASP A 209 2.54 30.36 -16.78
N ASP A 210 3.86 30.50 -17.05
CA ASP A 210 4.91 29.82 -16.29
C ASP A 210 5.20 30.50 -14.93
N ASP A 211 4.55 31.62 -14.63
CA ASP A 211 4.99 32.52 -13.56
C ASP A 211 4.22 32.38 -12.24
N GLU A 212 3.23 31.49 -12.15
CA GLU A 212 2.48 31.31 -10.91
C GLU A 212 3.05 30.17 -10.08
N TYR A 213 3.54 30.51 -8.88
CA TYR A 213 4.03 29.58 -7.89
C TYR A 213 3.03 29.41 -6.74
N ILE A 214 2.79 28.17 -6.33
CA ILE A 214 1.83 27.77 -5.32
C ILE A 214 2.58 27.18 -4.15
N TYR A 215 2.33 27.65 -2.93
CA TYR A 215 2.80 27.03 -1.71
C TYR A 215 1.96 25.78 -1.38
N VAL A 216 2.55 24.83 -0.67
CA VAL A 216 1.86 23.60 -0.26
C VAL A 216 0.59 23.93 0.54
N ASP A 217 0.64 24.92 1.42
CA ASP A 217 -0.51 25.33 2.24
C ASP A 217 -1.69 25.88 1.40
N ASP A 218 -1.41 26.40 0.21
CA ASP A 218 -2.41 27.00 -0.68
C ASP A 218 -3.00 26.00 -1.70
N LEU A 219 -2.51 24.75 -1.77
CA LEU A 219 -2.94 23.76 -2.79
C LEU A 219 -4.45 23.55 -2.83
N GLN A 220 -5.10 23.51 -1.67
CA GLN A 220 -6.55 23.33 -1.59
C GLN A 220 -7.32 24.57 -2.07
N GLY A 221 -6.83 25.76 -1.74
CA GLY A 221 -7.42 27.04 -2.15
C GLY A 221 -7.27 27.32 -3.64
N TYR A 222 -6.11 27.02 -4.20
CA TYR A 222 -5.81 27.24 -5.61
C TYR A 222 -6.75 26.48 -6.56
N TYR A 223 -7.08 25.24 -6.25
CA TYR A 223 -8.03 24.46 -7.04
C TYR A 223 -9.44 25.08 -7.05
N ASN A 224 -9.90 25.61 -5.93
CA ASN A 224 -11.20 26.27 -5.86
C ASN A 224 -11.25 27.51 -6.75
N CYS A 225 -10.16 28.27 -6.87
CA CYS A 225 -10.07 29.40 -7.79
C CYS A 225 -10.19 28.96 -9.26
N LEU A 226 -9.56 27.85 -9.65
CA LEU A 226 -9.62 27.33 -11.03
C LEU A 226 -11.02 26.82 -11.45
N LEU A 227 -11.88 26.44 -10.51
CA LEU A 227 -13.26 26.02 -10.82
C LEU A 227 -14.20 27.17 -11.11
N TYR A 228 -13.86 28.40 -10.75
CA TYR A 228 -14.70 29.60 -10.90
C TYR A 228 -14.20 30.58 -11.99
N THR A 229 -13.11 30.22 -12.68
CA THR A 229 -12.61 30.92 -13.88
C THR A 229 -12.87 30.08 -15.14
#